data_f1f21012138c4677a23970a82bb438ed
#
_entry.id   f1f21012138c4677a23970a82bb438ed
#
_cell.length_a   1.000
_cell.length_b   1.000
_cell.length_c   1.000
_cell.angle_alpha   90.00
_cell.angle_beta   90.00
_cell.angle_gamma   90.00
#
_symmetry.space_group_name_H-M   'P 1'
#
loop_
_entity.id
_entity.type
_entity.pdbx_description
1 polymer ?
#
loop_
_entity_poly.entity_id
_entity_poly.type
_entity_poly.pdbx_seq_one_letter_code
_entity_poly.pdbx_strand_id
1 'polypeptide(L)'
;MKTTPLARQRGITLIETCMVLAVSTVLATTAAPGMQDLIAARRLDNTASQLANDIHLIRTAAVTRNQALRLSFLPRAGGSCYVIHTGNAGDCACNGTGPALCQGDAREIKTVAVSDTDQAVVVANVGSMRFDPMHGTSTPTGTVRIVGASGREVRHIVNIMGRVRSCSPAPAGPGYRAC
;
A
#
# COMPACT_ATOMS: atom_id res chain seq x y z
N MET A 1 38.66 -15.76 54.15
CA MET A 1 38.58 -16.20 52.74
C MET A 1 37.22 -16.87 52.55
N LYS A 2 36.30 -16.23 51.78
CA LYS A 2 34.99 -16.80 51.44
C LYS A 2 35.16 -17.58 50.15
N THR A 3 35.05 -18.89 50.20
CA THR A 3 35.00 -19.77 49.02
C THR A 3 33.60 -19.68 48.43
N THR A 4 33.48 -19.07 47.23
CA THR A 4 32.26 -19.11 46.43
C THR A 4 32.05 -20.52 45.89
N PRO A 5 30.85 -21.13 46.04
CA PRO A 5 30.59 -22.44 45.48
C PRO A 5 30.56 -22.35 43.96
N LEU A 6 31.35 -23.17 43.28
CA LEU A 6 31.31 -23.37 41.83
C LEU A 6 29.94 -23.90 41.42
N ALA A 7 29.18 -23.11 40.65
CA ALA A 7 27.93 -23.53 40.08
C ALA A 7 28.20 -24.72 39.14
N ARG A 8 27.59 -25.88 39.42
CA ARG A 8 27.68 -27.10 38.64
C ARG A 8 27.04 -26.86 37.28
N GLN A 9 27.85 -26.76 36.23
CA GLN A 9 27.34 -26.67 34.84
C GLN A 9 26.62 -28.00 34.49
N ARG A 10 25.32 -27.90 34.22
CA ARG A 10 24.53 -28.99 33.71
C ARG A 10 24.71 -29.04 32.19
N GLY A 11 25.24 -30.09 31.65
CA GLY A 11 25.29 -30.34 30.21
C GLY A 11 23.91 -30.69 29.67
N ILE A 12 23.58 -30.17 28.48
CA ILE A 12 22.36 -30.51 27.75
C ILE A 12 22.56 -31.89 27.12
N THR A 13 21.58 -32.77 27.24
CA THR A 13 21.62 -34.09 26.62
C THR A 13 21.19 -34.03 25.16
N LEU A 14 21.73 -34.94 24.33
CA LEU A 14 21.37 -35.02 22.91
C LEU A 14 19.87 -35.25 22.71
N ILE A 15 19.24 -36.03 23.57
CA ILE A 15 17.80 -36.29 23.52
C ILE A 15 16.96 -35.01 23.78
N GLU A 16 17.44 -34.19 24.71
CA GLU A 16 16.77 -32.91 25.05
C GLU A 16 16.79 -31.94 23.86
N THR A 17 17.93 -31.83 23.17
CA THR A 17 18.02 -31.02 21.93
C THR A 17 17.13 -31.55 20.82
N CYS A 18 17.07 -32.87 20.64
CA CYS A 18 16.17 -33.50 19.65
C CYS A 18 14.69 -33.21 19.95
N MET A 19 14.28 -33.32 21.22
CA MET A 19 12.89 -33.00 21.61
C MET A 19 12.55 -31.52 21.40
N VAL A 20 13.44 -30.61 21.78
CA VAL A 20 13.23 -29.17 21.57
C VAL A 20 13.11 -28.84 20.08
N LEU A 21 13.97 -29.41 19.22
CA LEU A 21 13.88 -29.23 17.78
C LEU A 21 12.58 -29.79 17.20
N ALA A 22 12.14 -30.97 17.63
CA ALA A 22 10.88 -31.56 17.16
C ALA A 22 9.68 -30.67 17.53
N VAL A 23 9.58 -30.22 18.78
CA VAL A 23 8.49 -29.34 19.22
C VAL A 23 8.55 -27.99 18.48
N SER A 24 9.75 -27.38 18.34
CA SER A 24 9.92 -26.12 17.62
C SER A 24 9.51 -26.21 16.16
N THR A 25 9.80 -27.33 15.50
CA THR A 25 9.40 -27.58 14.09
C THR A 25 7.88 -27.66 13.95
N VAL A 26 7.21 -28.37 14.84
CA VAL A 26 5.73 -28.46 14.84
C VAL A 26 5.10 -27.09 15.07
N LEU A 27 5.59 -26.32 16.02
CA LEU A 27 5.10 -24.96 16.29
C LEU A 27 5.32 -24.03 15.09
N ALA A 28 6.50 -24.07 14.47
CA ALA A 28 6.81 -23.26 13.30
C ALA A 28 5.89 -23.58 12.11
N THR A 29 5.63 -24.84 11.82
CA THR A 29 4.77 -25.25 10.69
C THR A 29 3.31 -24.87 10.89
N THR A 30 2.80 -24.88 12.12
CA THR A 30 1.42 -24.47 12.42
C THR A 30 1.23 -22.95 12.45
N ALA A 31 2.26 -22.18 12.85
CA ALA A 31 2.19 -20.74 12.92
C ALA A 31 2.42 -20.02 11.57
N ALA A 32 3.19 -20.63 10.66
CA ALA A 32 3.60 -20.00 9.40
C ALA A 32 2.43 -19.53 8.50
N PRO A 33 1.34 -20.29 8.25
CA PRO A 33 0.25 -19.85 7.38
C PRO A 33 -0.47 -18.61 7.93
N GLY A 34 -0.71 -18.54 9.23
CA GLY A 34 -1.36 -17.37 9.85
C GLY A 34 -0.52 -16.10 9.77
N MET A 35 0.80 -16.22 9.80
CA MET A 35 1.73 -15.11 9.64
C MET A 35 1.69 -14.53 8.23
N GLN A 36 1.61 -15.37 7.20
CA GLN A 36 1.54 -14.94 5.80
C GLN A 36 0.27 -14.14 5.52
N ASP A 37 -0.88 -14.59 6.02
CA ASP A 37 -2.15 -13.86 5.89
C ASP A 37 -2.12 -12.50 6.58
N LEU A 38 -1.48 -12.43 7.74
CA LEU A 38 -1.30 -11.15 8.45
C LEU A 38 -0.40 -10.19 7.67
N ILE A 39 0.70 -10.66 7.13
CA ILE A 39 1.61 -9.86 6.31
C ILE A 39 0.89 -9.34 5.06
N ALA A 40 0.14 -10.20 4.35
CA ALA A 40 -0.63 -9.80 3.19
C ALA A 40 -1.69 -8.73 3.52
N ALA A 41 -2.40 -8.89 4.65
CA ALA A 41 -3.35 -7.89 5.12
C ALA A 41 -2.68 -6.54 5.43
N ARG A 42 -1.53 -6.55 6.11
CA ARG A 42 -0.78 -5.32 6.40
C ARG A 42 -0.25 -4.62 5.15
N ARG A 43 0.19 -5.36 4.15
CA ARG A 43 0.63 -4.79 2.87
C ARG A 43 -0.53 -4.10 2.14
N LEU A 44 -1.70 -4.73 2.10
CA LEU A 44 -2.91 -4.13 1.54
C LEU A 44 -3.28 -2.83 2.26
N ASP A 45 -3.30 -2.84 3.61
CA ASP A 45 -3.61 -1.67 4.43
C ASP A 45 -2.60 -0.54 4.21
N ASN A 46 -1.32 -0.85 4.12
CA ASN A 46 -0.26 0.13 3.87
C ASN A 46 -0.44 0.79 2.50
N THR A 47 -0.67 0.01 1.43
CA THR A 47 -0.90 0.53 0.08
C THR A 47 -2.17 1.39 0.03
N ALA A 48 -3.24 0.95 0.68
CA ALA A 48 -4.49 1.71 0.76
C ALA A 48 -4.30 3.03 1.53
N SER A 49 -3.66 2.99 2.68
CA SER A 49 -3.39 4.20 3.48
C SER A 49 -2.47 5.17 2.76
N GLN A 50 -1.45 4.68 2.06
CA GLN A 50 -0.55 5.50 1.26
C GLN A 50 -1.31 6.23 0.16
N LEU A 51 -2.15 5.52 -0.61
CA LEU A 51 -2.94 6.15 -1.68
C LEU A 51 -3.93 7.18 -1.12
N ALA A 52 -4.60 6.89 0.00
CA ALA A 52 -5.50 7.85 0.64
C ALA A 52 -4.75 9.12 1.06
N ASN A 53 -3.59 8.99 1.67
CA ASN A 53 -2.73 10.12 2.05
C ASN A 53 -2.25 10.90 0.83
N ASP A 54 -1.92 10.22 -0.27
CA ASP A 54 -1.50 10.86 -1.51
C ASP A 54 -2.64 11.64 -2.18
N ILE A 55 -3.88 11.16 -2.09
CA ILE A 55 -5.06 11.93 -2.55
C ILE A 55 -5.29 13.17 -1.67
N HIS A 56 -5.09 13.08 -0.38
CA HIS A 56 -5.13 14.26 0.50
C HIS A 56 -3.99 15.24 0.20
N LEU A 57 -2.78 14.71 -0.02
CA LEU A 57 -1.61 15.51 -0.38
C LEU A 57 -1.84 16.30 -1.68
N ILE A 58 -2.29 15.62 -2.75
CA ILE A 58 -2.50 16.28 -4.05
C ILE A 58 -3.57 17.38 -3.96
N ARG A 59 -4.67 17.12 -3.23
CA ARG A 59 -5.71 18.12 -2.99
C ARG A 59 -5.15 19.36 -2.28
N THR A 60 -4.42 19.16 -1.19
CA THR A 60 -3.81 20.26 -0.44
C THR A 60 -2.76 20.97 -1.25
N ALA A 61 -1.89 20.23 -1.94
CA ALA A 61 -0.85 20.79 -2.78
C ALA A 61 -1.39 21.60 -3.97
N ALA A 62 -2.50 21.19 -4.57
CA ALA A 62 -3.15 21.92 -5.65
C ALA A 62 -3.59 23.33 -5.18
N VAL A 63 -4.22 23.38 -4.00
CA VAL A 63 -4.69 24.66 -3.42
C VAL A 63 -3.53 25.54 -2.95
N THR A 64 -2.57 24.96 -2.21
CA THR A 64 -1.46 25.76 -1.64
C THR A 64 -0.51 26.30 -2.70
N ARG A 65 -0.32 25.55 -3.80
CA ARG A 65 0.53 26.00 -4.93
C ARG A 65 -0.24 26.82 -5.96
N ASN A 66 -1.55 26.96 -5.79
CA ASN A 66 -2.45 27.55 -6.79
C ASN A 66 -2.22 26.96 -8.19
N GLN A 67 -2.02 25.65 -8.27
CA GLN A 67 -1.69 24.92 -9.48
C GLN A 67 -2.55 23.66 -9.60
N ALA A 68 -3.17 23.46 -10.78
CA ALA A 68 -3.90 22.23 -11.04
C ALA A 68 -2.95 21.03 -11.03
N LEU A 69 -3.28 20.02 -10.24
CA LEU A 69 -2.54 18.77 -10.15
C LEU A 69 -3.40 17.61 -10.63
N ARG A 70 -2.72 16.58 -11.11
CA ARG A 70 -3.38 15.38 -11.66
C ARG A 70 -2.83 14.14 -10.99
N LEU A 71 -3.72 13.20 -10.67
CA LEU A 71 -3.42 11.86 -10.26
C LEU A 71 -3.78 10.92 -11.42
N SER A 72 -2.79 10.32 -12.05
CA SER A 72 -2.98 9.39 -13.18
C SER A 72 -2.69 7.96 -12.74
N PHE A 73 -3.56 7.03 -13.12
CA PHE A 73 -3.44 5.61 -12.86
C PHE A 73 -3.03 4.90 -14.15
N LEU A 74 -1.95 4.13 -14.09
CA LEU A 74 -1.34 3.52 -15.25
C LEU A 74 -1.12 2.02 -15.00
N PRO A 75 -1.55 1.16 -15.91
CA PRO A 75 -1.18 -0.25 -15.87
C PRO A 75 0.33 -0.38 -16.13
N ARG A 76 0.94 -1.34 -15.49
CA ARG A 76 2.36 -1.67 -15.67
C ARG A 76 2.55 -3.17 -15.76
N ALA A 77 3.53 -3.63 -16.54
CA ALA A 77 3.96 -5.01 -16.53
C ALA A 77 4.48 -5.37 -15.12
N GLY A 78 3.88 -6.37 -14.48
CA GLY A 78 4.22 -6.79 -13.11
C GLY A 78 3.68 -5.85 -12.03
N GLY A 79 2.47 -5.26 -12.23
CA GLY A 79 1.79 -4.48 -11.21
C GLY A 79 1.00 -3.29 -11.71
N SER A 80 0.88 -2.30 -10.86
CA SER A 80 0.20 -1.02 -11.13
C SER A 80 1.08 0.16 -10.72
N CYS A 81 0.75 1.32 -11.19
CA CYS A 81 1.47 2.55 -10.87
C CYS A 81 0.50 3.72 -10.89
N TYR A 82 0.72 4.71 -10.02
CA TYR A 82 0.09 6.00 -10.14
C TYR A 82 1.09 7.13 -10.03
N VAL A 83 0.80 8.22 -10.73
CA VAL A 83 1.67 9.39 -10.83
C VAL A 83 0.90 10.64 -10.44
N ILE A 84 1.48 11.43 -9.54
CA ILE A 84 1.03 12.79 -9.24
C ILE A 84 1.90 13.73 -10.06
N HIS A 85 1.26 14.54 -10.90
CA HIS A 85 1.98 15.41 -11.82
C HIS A 85 1.18 16.67 -12.17
N THR A 86 1.84 17.64 -12.75
CA THR A 86 1.23 18.76 -13.47
C THR A 86 0.92 18.37 -14.92
N GLY A 87 0.10 19.12 -15.63
CA GLY A 87 -0.19 18.89 -17.05
C GLY A 87 -1.48 18.11 -17.27
N ASN A 88 -1.62 17.56 -18.48
CA ASN A 88 -2.83 16.91 -18.95
C ASN A 88 -2.81 15.39 -18.71
N ALA A 89 -3.94 14.75 -18.98
CA ALA A 89 -4.01 13.30 -18.97
C ALA A 89 -3.10 12.73 -20.08
N GLY A 90 -2.25 11.76 -19.71
CA GLY A 90 -1.31 11.13 -20.64
C GLY A 90 0.05 11.81 -20.78
N ASP A 91 0.24 13.00 -20.21
CA ASP A 91 1.54 13.69 -20.29
C ASP A 91 2.65 12.98 -19.49
N CYS A 92 2.31 12.15 -18.52
CA CYS A 92 3.29 11.38 -17.73
C CYS A 92 2.98 9.88 -17.80
N ALA A 93 4.04 9.08 -17.96
CA ALA A 93 4.00 7.63 -17.98
C ALA A 93 4.93 7.04 -16.92
N CYS A 94 4.57 5.87 -16.39
CA CYS A 94 5.43 5.15 -15.43
C CYS A 94 6.66 4.57 -16.11
N ASN A 95 7.80 4.74 -15.48
CA ASN A 95 9.08 4.21 -15.95
C ASN A 95 9.60 3.15 -14.97
N GLY A 96 9.13 1.91 -15.13
CA GLY A 96 9.54 0.82 -14.24
C GLY A 96 9.31 1.17 -12.77
N THR A 97 10.35 1.09 -11.95
CA THR A 97 10.34 1.47 -10.53
C THR A 97 10.88 2.88 -10.27
N GLY A 98 11.30 3.56 -11.34
CA GLY A 98 11.89 4.91 -11.28
C GLY A 98 10.85 6.03 -11.37
N PRO A 99 11.33 7.29 -11.43
CA PRO A 99 10.50 8.45 -11.66
C PRO A 99 9.69 8.33 -12.96
N ALA A 100 8.51 8.96 -13.00
CA ALA A 100 7.71 8.99 -14.21
C ALA A 100 8.40 9.76 -15.35
N LEU A 101 8.18 9.33 -16.57
CA LEU A 101 8.59 10.08 -17.75
C LEU A 101 7.45 11.02 -18.14
N CYS A 102 7.69 12.32 -18.03
CA CYS A 102 6.72 13.35 -18.39
C CYS A 102 7.15 14.07 -19.67
N GLN A 103 6.17 14.50 -20.48
CA GLN A 103 6.37 15.21 -21.75
C GLN A 103 5.92 16.68 -21.63
N GLY A 104 6.49 17.53 -22.49
CA GLY A 104 6.19 18.97 -22.52
C GLY A 104 6.55 19.67 -21.19
N ASP A 105 5.62 20.51 -20.72
CA ASP A 105 5.77 21.25 -19.47
C ASP A 105 5.27 20.49 -18.23
N ALA A 106 4.81 19.25 -18.41
CA ALA A 106 4.36 18.42 -17.32
C ALA A 106 5.53 18.02 -16.41
N ARG A 107 5.34 18.09 -15.11
CA ARG A 107 6.35 17.76 -14.11
C ARG A 107 5.79 16.72 -13.15
N GLU A 108 6.56 15.68 -12.91
CA GLU A 108 6.30 14.73 -11.86
C GLU A 108 6.43 15.39 -10.48
N ILE A 109 5.52 15.06 -9.58
CA ILE A 109 5.60 15.40 -8.16
C ILE A 109 5.90 14.15 -7.34
N LYS A 110 5.23 13.05 -7.67
CA LYS A 110 5.41 11.77 -7.00
C LYS A 110 4.98 10.63 -7.91
N THR A 111 5.79 9.59 -7.96
CA THR A 111 5.44 8.32 -8.59
C THR A 111 5.44 7.22 -7.55
N VAL A 112 4.41 6.37 -7.58
CA VAL A 112 4.32 5.19 -6.74
C VAL A 112 4.06 3.99 -7.63
N ALA A 113 5.02 3.09 -7.64
CA ALA A 113 4.90 1.79 -8.28
C ALA A 113 4.48 0.75 -7.24
N VAL A 114 3.41 0.03 -7.51
CA VAL A 114 2.93 -1.09 -6.71
C VAL A 114 3.24 -2.36 -7.50
N SER A 115 4.18 -3.13 -7.01
CA SER A 115 4.64 -4.36 -7.65
C SER A 115 3.75 -5.55 -7.29
N ASP A 116 3.67 -6.56 -8.18
CA ASP A 116 3.02 -7.84 -7.87
C ASP A 116 3.64 -8.52 -6.64
N THR A 117 4.95 -8.26 -6.36
CA THR A 117 5.62 -8.73 -5.14
C THR A 117 5.07 -8.08 -3.86
N ASP A 118 4.44 -6.90 -3.97
CA ASP A 118 3.77 -6.23 -2.84
C ASP A 118 2.43 -6.89 -2.50
N GLN A 119 2.01 -7.85 -3.34
CA GLN A 119 0.77 -8.60 -3.17
C GLN A 119 -0.47 -7.69 -3.12
N ALA A 120 -0.39 -6.54 -3.77
CA ALA A 120 -1.49 -5.59 -3.91
C ALA A 120 -1.48 -4.99 -5.32
N VAL A 121 -2.66 -4.73 -5.88
CA VAL A 121 -2.83 -4.07 -7.19
C VAL A 121 -3.78 -2.91 -7.04
N VAL A 122 -3.43 -1.77 -7.62
CA VAL A 122 -4.27 -0.56 -7.66
C VAL A 122 -4.99 -0.49 -9.00
N VAL A 123 -6.32 -0.48 -8.95
CA VAL A 123 -7.18 -0.39 -10.13
C VAL A 123 -8.18 0.75 -9.94
N ALA A 124 -8.19 1.72 -10.84
CA ALA A 124 -9.14 2.81 -10.82
C ALA A 124 -10.16 2.67 -11.95
N ASN A 125 -11.39 3.14 -11.73
CA ASN A 125 -12.42 3.19 -12.75
C ASN A 125 -12.27 4.39 -13.71
N VAL A 126 -11.28 5.26 -13.43
CA VAL A 126 -10.93 6.42 -14.25
C VAL A 126 -9.43 6.43 -14.51
N GLY A 127 -9.00 6.84 -15.70
CA GLY A 127 -7.56 6.91 -16.03
C GLY A 127 -6.81 7.99 -15.25
N SER A 128 -7.49 9.08 -14.91
CA SER A 128 -6.89 10.14 -14.08
C SER A 128 -7.96 11.01 -13.42
N MET A 129 -7.56 11.72 -12.36
CA MET A 129 -8.35 12.73 -11.65
C MET A 129 -7.56 14.02 -11.60
N ARG A 130 -8.19 15.15 -11.99
CA ARG A 130 -7.61 16.49 -11.88
C ARG A 130 -8.13 17.19 -10.63
N PHE A 131 -7.23 17.78 -9.87
CA PHE A 131 -7.56 18.55 -8.67
C PHE A 131 -7.45 20.05 -9.00
N ASP A 132 -8.53 20.77 -8.70
CA ASP A 132 -8.66 22.18 -8.99
C ASP A 132 -7.87 23.03 -7.98
N PRO A 133 -7.14 24.07 -8.43
CA PRO A 133 -6.32 24.89 -7.54
C PRO A 133 -7.10 25.80 -6.60
N MET A 134 -8.32 26.21 -6.97
CA MET A 134 -9.09 27.16 -6.15
C MET A 134 -9.87 26.47 -5.03
N HIS A 135 -10.49 25.33 -5.33
CA HIS A 135 -11.41 24.67 -4.42
C HIS A 135 -10.92 23.28 -3.97
N GLY A 136 -9.88 22.75 -4.57
CA GLY A 136 -9.42 21.39 -4.34
C GLY A 136 -10.46 20.33 -4.73
N THR A 137 -11.34 20.67 -5.68
CA THR A 137 -12.33 19.72 -6.23
C THR A 137 -11.68 18.74 -7.18
N SER A 138 -12.20 17.52 -7.24
CA SER A 138 -11.71 16.45 -8.11
C SER A 138 -12.62 16.23 -9.32
N THR A 139 -12.06 16.18 -10.50
CA THR A 139 -12.79 15.90 -11.75
C THR A 139 -11.96 14.98 -12.66
N PRO A 140 -12.52 13.86 -13.12
CA PRO A 140 -13.77 13.25 -12.67
C PRO A 140 -13.68 12.72 -11.24
N THR A 141 -14.84 12.42 -10.65
CA THR A 141 -14.91 11.59 -9.42
C THR A 141 -14.57 10.16 -9.79
N GLY A 142 -14.07 9.38 -8.84
CA GLY A 142 -13.68 8.02 -9.13
C GLY A 142 -13.64 7.11 -7.92
N THR A 143 -13.60 5.82 -8.22
CA THR A 143 -13.37 4.77 -7.23
C THR A 143 -12.07 4.07 -7.57
N VAL A 144 -11.17 4.03 -6.62
CA VAL A 144 -9.92 3.30 -6.72
C VAL A 144 -9.99 2.08 -5.83
N ARG A 145 -9.75 0.92 -6.40
CA ARG A 145 -9.76 -0.38 -5.74
C ARG A 145 -8.31 -0.81 -5.51
N ILE A 146 -8.01 -1.21 -4.30
CA ILE A 146 -6.75 -1.84 -3.94
C ILE A 146 -7.09 -3.29 -3.63
N VAL A 147 -6.59 -4.21 -4.45
CA VAL A 147 -6.91 -5.64 -4.36
C VAL A 147 -5.66 -6.37 -3.89
N GLY A 148 -5.77 -7.06 -2.76
CA GLY A 148 -4.70 -7.87 -2.20
C GLY A 148 -4.67 -9.30 -2.78
N ALA A 149 -3.55 -10.01 -2.63
CA ALA A 149 -3.37 -11.38 -3.11
C ALA A 149 -4.39 -12.38 -2.52
N SER A 150 -4.87 -12.14 -1.30
CA SER A 150 -5.92 -12.94 -0.66
C SER A 150 -7.34 -12.66 -1.18
N GLY A 151 -7.50 -11.83 -2.22
CA GLY A 151 -8.80 -11.39 -2.72
C GLY A 151 -9.49 -10.33 -1.85
N ARG A 152 -8.87 -9.91 -0.74
CA ARG A 152 -9.36 -8.77 0.05
C ARG A 152 -9.22 -7.49 -0.75
N GLU A 153 -10.20 -6.60 -0.60
CA GLU A 153 -10.26 -5.36 -1.36
C GLU A 153 -10.56 -4.17 -0.43
N VAL A 154 -9.86 -3.07 -0.66
CA VAL A 154 -10.18 -1.75 -0.08
C VAL A 154 -10.55 -0.82 -1.23
N ARG A 155 -11.62 -0.08 -1.06
CA ARG A 155 -12.09 0.93 -2.03
C ARG A 155 -11.94 2.33 -1.47
N HIS A 156 -11.34 3.20 -2.26
CA HIS A 156 -11.31 4.64 -2.03
C HIS A 156 -12.26 5.32 -3.01
N ILE A 157 -13.33 5.88 -2.50
CA ILE A 157 -14.31 6.63 -3.27
C ILE A 157 -13.95 8.12 -3.12
N VAL A 158 -13.55 8.73 -4.23
CA VAL A 158 -13.21 10.16 -4.29
C VAL A 158 -14.40 10.91 -4.84
N ASN A 159 -14.98 11.80 -4.04
CA ASN A 159 -16.10 12.63 -4.45
C ASN A 159 -15.63 13.92 -5.13
N ILE A 160 -16.58 14.69 -5.67
CA ILE A 160 -16.29 15.95 -6.35
C ILE A 160 -15.56 16.97 -5.47
N MET A 161 -15.76 16.94 -4.15
CA MET A 161 -15.06 17.80 -3.21
C MET A 161 -13.63 17.35 -2.92
N GLY A 162 -13.12 16.34 -3.64
CA GLY A 162 -11.78 15.77 -3.42
C GLY A 162 -11.63 15.04 -2.08
N ARG A 163 -12.74 14.65 -1.44
CA ARG A 163 -12.70 13.87 -0.18
C ARG A 163 -12.65 12.39 -0.50
N VAL A 164 -11.82 11.67 0.25
CA VAL A 164 -11.70 10.21 0.16
C VAL A 164 -12.55 9.56 1.24
N ARG A 165 -13.37 8.60 0.83
CA ARG A 165 -14.05 7.66 1.72
C ARG A 165 -13.52 6.27 1.46
N SER A 166 -12.98 5.64 2.50
CA SER A 166 -12.46 4.28 2.43
C SER A 166 -13.50 3.29 2.96
N CYS A 167 -13.71 2.20 2.25
CA CYS A 167 -14.59 1.10 2.63
C CYS A 167 -14.06 -0.23 2.07
N SER A 168 -14.56 -1.35 2.57
CA SER A 168 -14.26 -2.68 2.03
C SER A 168 -15.57 -3.38 1.65
N PRO A 169 -15.64 -4.10 0.52
CA PRO A 169 -16.82 -4.94 0.22
C PRO A 169 -16.95 -6.05 1.24
N ALA A 170 -18.16 -6.63 1.34
CA ALA A 170 -18.41 -7.72 2.26
C ALA A 170 -17.71 -9.03 1.82
N PRO A 171 -17.11 -9.80 2.76
CA PRO A 171 -16.96 -9.47 4.18
C PRO A 171 -15.91 -8.37 4.38
N ALA A 172 -16.31 -7.31 5.11
CA ALA A 172 -15.42 -6.19 5.35
C ALA A 172 -14.18 -6.63 6.13
N GLY A 173 -13.00 -6.23 5.64
CA GLY A 173 -11.75 -6.45 6.37
C GLY A 173 -11.70 -5.65 7.68
N PRO A 174 -10.92 -6.10 8.68
CA PRO A 174 -10.78 -5.36 9.93
C PRO A 174 -10.28 -3.94 9.65
N GLY A 175 -10.90 -2.96 10.31
CA GLY A 175 -10.53 -1.54 10.19
C GLY A 175 -11.30 -0.74 9.12
N TYR A 176 -12.07 -1.37 8.25
CA TYR A 176 -12.88 -0.69 7.23
C TYR A 176 -14.38 -0.94 7.45
N ARG A 177 -15.19 0.08 7.16
CA ARG A 177 -16.65 -0.08 7.09
C ARG A 177 -17.01 -0.81 5.79
N ALA A 178 -18.14 -1.50 5.81
CA ALA A 178 -18.69 -2.05 4.58
C ALA A 178 -19.01 -0.93 3.57
N CYS A 179 -18.74 -1.17 2.28
CA CYS A 179 -19.18 -0.27 1.23
C CYS A 179 -20.74 -0.36 1.10
#